data_3ec6cf866fe7e594893fc58e4ce1e706
#
_entry.id   3ec6cf866fe7e594893fc58e4ce1e706
#
_cell.length_a   1.000
_cell.length_b   1.000
_cell.length_c   1.000
_cell.angle_alpha   90.00
_cell.angle_beta   90.00
_cell.angle_gamma   90.00
#
_symmetry.space_group_name_H-M   'P 1'
#
loop_
_entity.id
_entity.type
_entity.pdbx_description
1 polymer ?
#
loop_
_entity_poly.entity_id
_entity_poly.type
_entity_poly.pdbx_seq_one_letter_code
_entity_poly.pdbx_strand_id
1 'polypeptide(L)'
;GTCLPNADSAILTKGEIITPGETAPPAVKNTISKDNTTVSIDGLGVSVDFSSVSTDGNLSVSIQDPDATVAATGATLTEDNSGAITFETGSTTIVSVSSVIDFDLTGSTASTGTTDITLPYDAAAVEAGGFAEGLLEVSHYVNGEWIIERDCTVDTVNDQITCTVDSVE
;
A
#
# COMPACT_ATOMS: atom_id res chain seq x y z
N GLY A 1 -0.58 9.82 -1.88
CA GLY A 1 -1.59 8.94 -1.36
C GLY A 1 -1.05 7.76 -0.60
N THR A 2 -1.84 7.20 0.24
CA THR A 2 -1.48 6.07 1.08
C THR A 2 -2.27 4.86 0.65
N CYS A 3 -1.60 3.82 0.21
CA CYS A 3 -2.21 2.56 -0.19
C CYS A 3 -1.93 1.47 0.83
N LEU A 4 -2.95 0.71 1.13
CA LEU A 4 -2.92 -0.35 2.11
C LEU A 4 -3.55 -1.57 1.48
N PRO A 5 -2.81 -2.63 1.24
CA PRO A 5 -3.46 -3.89 0.92
C PRO A 5 -4.21 -4.35 2.16
N ASN A 6 -5.44 -4.55 1.96
CA ASN A 6 -6.34 -4.89 3.01
C ASN A 6 -6.81 -6.28 2.73
N ALA A 7 -7.22 -6.95 3.42
CA ALA A 7 -7.66 -7.35 4.53
C ALA A 7 -6.60 -7.48 5.16
N ASP A 8 -6.50 -6.64 4.89
CA ASP A 8 -5.95 -6.14 5.73
C ASP A 8 -4.59 -6.14 5.65
N SER A 9 -3.88 -5.16 5.31
CA SER A 9 -2.67 -5.33 4.96
C SER A 9 -1.73 -4.36 4.93
N ALA A 10 -0.69 -4.50 5.24
CA ALA A 10 0.35 -3.59 5.22
C ALA A 10 1.65 -4.24 4.95
N ILE A 11 2.63 -3.72 4.46
CA ILE A 11 3.76 -4.39 4.06
C ILE A 11 5.05 -3.88 4.45
N LEU A 12 5.93 -4.73 4.68
CA LEU A 12 7.27 -4.46 4.91
C LEU A 12 8.10 -5.43 4.19
N THR A 13 9.21 -5.23 3.72
CA THR A 13 10.12 -6.19 3.14
C THR A 13 9.48 -7.48 2.70
N LYS A 14 8.76 -7.47 1.61
CA LYS A 14 7.99 -8.62 1.13
C LYS A 14 7.06 -9.22 2.17
N GLY A 15 6.27 -8.37 2.76
CA GLY A 15 5.21 -8.80 3.62
C GLY A 15 5.42 -8.72 5.11
N GLU A 16 6.58 -8.35 5.61
CA GLU A 16 6.72 -8.13 7.05
C GLU A 16 5.89 -6.93 7.51
N ILE A 17 5.28 -7.06 8.68
CA ILE A 17 4.47 -6.01 9.28
C ILE A 17 5.33 -5.22 10.27
N ILE A 18 5.35 -3.89 10.14
CA ILE A 18 5.93 -3.02 11.16
C ILE A 18 4.98 -2.92 12.33
N THR A 19 5.46 -3.25 13.52
CA THR A 19 4.70 -3.05 14.74
C THR A 19 4.87 -1.62 15.26
N PRO A 20 3.92 -1.12 16.09
CA PRO A 20 4.07 0.20 16.69
C PRO A 20 5.39 0.34 17.46
N GLY A 21 6.07 1.46 17.24
CA GLY A 21 7.36 1.73 17.85
C GLY A 21 8.59 1.27 17.07
N GLU A 22 8.42 0.48 16.01
CA GLU A 22 9.51 0.13 15.11
C GLU A 22 9.80 1.28 14.14
N THR A 23 11.07 1.43 13.75
CA THR A 23 11.47 2.45 12.79
C THR A 23 11.23 1.95 11.37
N ALA A 24 10.48 2.72 10.58
CA ALA A 24 10.29 2.43 9.17
C ALA A 24 11.59 2.63 8.38
N PRO A 25 11.85 1.83 7.33
CA PRO A 25 12.97 2.07 6.44
C PRO A 25 12.84 3.40 5.70
N PRO A 26 13.95 3.99 5.21
CA PRO A 26 13.89 5.23 4.47
C PRO A 26 13.05 5.10 3.19
N ALA A 27 12.44 6.20 2.77
CA ALA A 27 11.74 6.27 1.50
C ALA A 27 12.69 5.98 0.33
N VAL A 28 12.17 5.28 -0.68
CA VAL A 28 12.88 5.03 -1.92
C VAL A 28 12.33 5.96 -3.00
N LYS A 29 13.21 6.76 -3.59
CA LYS A 29 12.84 7.74 -4.60
C LYS A 29 13.29 7.28 -5.97
N ASN A 30 12.38 7.28 -6.93
CA ASN A 30 12.64 6.89 -8.30
C ASN A 30 12.20 7.99 -9.27
N THR A 31 13.03 8.21 -10.29
CA THR A 31 12.68 9.13 -11.37
C THR A 31 11.70 8.47 -12.32
N ILE A 32 10.65 9.19 -12.68
CA ILE A 32 9.71 8.77 -13.72
C ILE A 32 9.70 9.79 -14.84
N SER A 33 9.48 9.30 -16.05
CA SER A 33 9.47 10.12 -17.26
C SER A 33 8.55 9.48 -18.31
N LYS A 34 8.34 10.19 -19.40
CA LYS A 34 7.60 9.68 -20.54
C LYS A 34 8.14 8.33 -21.05
N ASP A 35 9.44 8.13 -20.94
CA ASP A 35 10.11 6.92 -21.42
C ASP A 35 10.43 5.91 -20.29
N ASN A 36 10.09 6.25 -19.06
CA ASN A 36 10.28 5.40 -17.90
C ASN A 36 9.05 5.51 -16.98
N THR A 37 8.04 4.72 -17.30
CA THR A 37 6.73 4.77 -16.65
C THR A 37 6.54 3.73 -15.55
N THR A 38 7.51 2.86 -15.35
CA THR A 38 7.43 1.78 -14.37
C THR A 38 8.48 1.95 -13.28
N VAL A 39 8.04 1.86 -12.03
CA VAL A 39 8.90 1.85 -10.84
C VAL A 39 8.74 0.51 -10.16
N SER A 40 9.86 -0.18 -9.91
CA SER A 40 9.87 -1.45 -9.21
C SER A 40 10.86 -1.38 -8.05
N ILE A 41 10.38 -1.69 -6.86
CA ILE A 41 11.19 -1.66 -5.63
C ILE A 41 11.22 -3.09 -5.09
N ASP A 42 12.19 -3.86 -5.58
CA ASP A 42 12.27 -5.29 -5.31
C ASP A 42 12.39 -5.62 -3.83
N GLY A 43 13.14 -4.82 -3.08
CA GLY A 43 13.29 -5.01 -1.63
C GLY A 43 12.00 -4.87 -0.85
N LEU A 44 11.03 -4.14 -1.37
CA LEU A 44 9.71 -3.97 -0.76
C LEU A 44 8.65 -4.83 -1.43
N GLY A 45 8.92 -5.39 -2.60
CA GLY A 45 7.93 -6.11 -3.39
C GLY A 45 6.85 -5.20 -3.98
N VAL A 46 7.11 -3.90 -4.10
CA VAL A 46 6.18 -2.90 -4.61
C VAL A 46 6.53 -2.55 -6.04
N SER A 47 5.54 -2.44 -6.90
CA SER A 47 5.72 -1.87 -8.23
C SER A 47 4.57 -0.95 -8.59
N VAL A 48 4.88 0.05 -9.41
CA VAL A 48 3.92 1.03 -9.91
C VAL A 48 4.15 1.18 -11.40
N ASP A 49 3.12 0.97 -12.18
CA ASP A 49 3.16 1.10 -13.63
C ASP A 49 2.14 2.15 -14.08
N PHE A 50 2.65 3.31 -14.48
CA PHE A 50 1.82 4.39 -15.00
C PHE A 50 1.50 4.12 -16.47
N SER A 51 0.25 4.27 -16.86
CA SER A 51 -0.15 4.14 -18.27
C SER A 51 0.53 5.20 -19.15
N SER A 52 0.78 6.38 -18.61
CA SER A 52 1.59 7.40 -19.25
C SER A 52 2.08 8.44 -18.23
N VAL A 53 3.18 9.10 -18.56
CA VAL A 53 3.74 10.21 -17.78
C VAL A 53 3.93 11.41 -18.70
N SER A 54 3.31 12.52 -18.37
CA SER A 54 3.33 13.71 -19.22
C SER A 54 4.53 14.63 -18.94
N THR A 55 5.01 14.64 -17.71
CA THR A 55 6.11 15.49 -17.26
C THR A 55 7.03 14.68 -16.35
N ASP A 56 8.33 14.85 -16.50
CA ASP A 56 9.30 14.17 -15.67
C ASP A 56 9.15 14.56 -14.20
N GLY A 57 9.33 13.60 -13.32
CA GLY A 57 9.25 13.80 -11.89
C GLY A 57 9.81 12.64 -11.10
N ASN A 58 9.40 12.55 -9.85
CA ASN A 58 9.84 11.51 -8.95
C ASN A 58 8.67 10.86 -8.25
N LEU A 59 8.73 9.54 -8.10
CA LEU A 59 7.86 8.80 -7.20
C LEU A 59 8.67 8.37 -5.99
N SER A 60 8.27 8.84 -4.82
CA SER A 60 8.81 8.39 -3.55
C SER A 60 7.88 7.33 -2.97
N VAL A 61 8.42 6.19 -2.62
CA VAL A 61 7.67 5.10 -2.00
C VAL A 61 8.27 4.84 -0.63
N SER A 62 7.44 4.89 0.39
CA SER A 62 7.87 4.64 1.76
C SER A 62 6.91 3.70 2.46
N ILE A 63 7.45 2.99 3.44
CA ILE A 63 6.64 2.26 4.39
C ILE A 63 6.31 3.22 5.52
N GLN A 64 5.04 3.33 5.83
CA GLN A 64 4.56 4.14 6.94
C GLN A 64 4.38 3.25 8.15
N ASP A 65 4.98 3.59 9.29
CA ASP A 65 4.73 2.87 10.52
C ASP A 65 3.28 3.10 11.00
N PRO A 66 2.74 2.23 11.87
CA PRO A 66 1.35 2.36 12.31
C PRO A 66 1.04 3.69 13.00
N ASP A 67 1.97 4.24 13.77
CA ASP A 67 1.77 5.53 14.46
C ASP A 67 1.69 6.68 13.46
N ALA A 68 2.51 6.65 12.42
CA ALA A 68 2.45 7.64 11.33
C ALA A 68 1.13 7.54 10.55
N THR A 69 0.61 6.33 10.36
CA THR A 69 -0.70 6.12 9.72
C THR A 69 -1.83 6.68 10.58
N VAL A 70 -1.79 6.47 11.88
CA VAL A 70 -2.74 7.08 12.83
C VAL A 70 -2.69 8.60 12.74
N ALA A 71 -1.49 9.18 12.73
CA ALA A 71 -1.33 10.63 12.62
C ALA A 71 -1.86 11.18 11.29
N ALA A 72 -1.67 10.45 10.19
CA ALA A 72 -2.09 10.87 8.85
C ALA A 72 -3.60 10.72 8.62
N THR A 73 -4.21 9.71 9.21
CA THR A 73 -5.60 9.32 8.92
C THR A 73 -6.59 9.60 10.04
N GLY A 74 -6.11 9.84 11.27
CA GLY A 74 -6.95 9.94 12.44
C GLY A 74 -7.56 8.61 12.91
N ALA A 75 -7.05 7.49 12.40
CA ALA A 75 -7.52 6.17 12.78
C ALA A 75 -7.17 5.83 14.23
N THR A 76 -7.98 4.97 14.84
CA THR A 76 -7.64 4.33 16.11
C THR A 76 -6.89 3.04 15.82
N LEU A 77 -5.78 2.84 16.52
CA LEU A 77 -4.94 1.67 16.36
C LEU A 77 -5.23 0.65 17.44
N THR A 78 -5.37 -0.61 17.05
CA THR A 78 -5.48 -1.74 17.97
C THR A 78 -4.53 -2.84 17.51
N GLU A 79 -3.78 -3.42 18.44
CA GLU A 79 -2.92 -4.57 18.20
C GLU A 79 -3.47 -5.76 19.00
N ASP A 80 -3.68 -6.88 18.31
CA ASP A 80 -4.15 -8.10 18.99
C ASP A 80 -2.99 -8.95 19.49
N ASN A 81 -3.30 -10.07 20.15
CA ASN A 81 -2.31 -10.97 20.73
C ASN A 81 -1.48 -11.73 19.67
N SER A 82 -1.90 -11.74 18.42
CA SER A 82 -1.16 -12.35 17.31
C SER A 82 -0.24 -11.38 16.60
N GLY A 83 -0.26 -10.09 16.99
CA GLY A 83 0.49 -9.02 16.34
C GLY A 83 -0.23 -8.39 15.14
N ALA A 84 -1.46 -8.79 14.85
CA ALA A 84 -2.24 -8.14 13.81
C ALA A 84 -2.64 -6.73 14.25
N ILE A 85 -2.57 -5.80 13.29
CA ILE A 85 -2.84 -4.39 13.53
C ILE A 85 -4.14 -4.01 12.87
N THR A 86 -5.03 -3.39 13.63
CA THR A 86 -6.34 -2.93 13.16
C THR A 86 -6.41 -1.41 13.22
N PHE A 87 -6.82 -0.81 12.10
CA PHE A 87 -7.09 0.62 11.99
C PHE A 87 -8.60 0.83 11.90
N GLU A 88 -9.14 1.74 12.73
CA GLU A 88 -10.55 2.09 12.71
C GLU A 88 -10.72 3.59 12.49
N THR A 89 -11.50 3.95 11.47
CA THR A 89 -11.90 5.34 11.19
C THR A 89 -13.40 5.38 10.96
N GLY A 90 -14.13 6.04 11.85
CA GLY A 90 -15.59 6.10 11.75
C GLY A 90 -16.21 4.71 11.69
N SER A 91 -16.83 4.37 10.57
CA SER A 91 -17.42 3.05 10.34
C SER A 91 -16.51 2.08 9.58
N THR A 92 -15.29 2.49 9.25
CA THR A 92 -14.35 1.67 8.49
C THR A 92 -13.38 0.99 9.42
N THR A 93 -13.27 -0.33 9.30
CA THR A 93 -12.32 -1.15 10.05
C THR A 93 -11.41 -1.86 9.06
N ILE A 94 -10.10 -1.70 9.23
CA ILE A 94 -9.08 -2.35 8.40
C ILE A 94 -8.20 -3.19 9.31
N VAL A 95 -8.22 -4.50 9.11
CA VAL A 95 -7.30 -5.43 9.78
C VAL A 95 -6.13 -5.67 8.85
N SER A 96 -4.92 -5.32 9.25
CA SER A 96 -3.77 -5.30 8.36
C SER A 96 -3.04 -6.62 8.26
N VAL A 97 -2.79 -7.09 7.05
CA VAL A 97 -1.92 -8.25 6.79
C VAL A 97 -0.62 -7.85 6.08
N SER A 98 -0.26 -6.59 6.14
CA SER A 98 1.00 -6.07 5.59
C SER A 98 1.21 -4.60 6.01
N SER A 99 2.29 -3.90 5.64
CA SER A 99 2.52 -2.51 6.07
C SER A 99 1.81 -1.50 5.18
N VAL A 100 1.59 -0.32 5.69
CA VAL A 100 1.04 0.79 4.92
C VAL A 100 2.12 1.32 3.99
N ILE A 101 1.79 1.46 2.72
CA ILE A 101 2.68 2.04 1.73
C ILE A 101 2.19 3.46 1.39
N ASP A 102 3.10 4.41 1.50
CA ASP A 102 2.84 5.79 1.13
C ASP A 102 3.53 6.11 -0.20
N PHE A 103 2.76 6.66 -1.13
CA PHE A 103 3.24 7.10 -2.43
C PHE A 103 3.20 8.62 -2.51
N ASP A 104 4.33 9.23 -2.82
CA ASP A 104 4.44 10.67 -2.99
C ASP A 104 5.00 10.99 -4.39
N LEU A 105 4.15 11.56 -5.22
CA LEU A 105 4.48 11.92 -6.59
C LEU A 105 4.80 13.41 -6.68
N THR A 106 6.02 13.76 -7.04
CA THR A 106 6.48 15.15 -7.14
C THR A 106 7.02 15.48 -8.51
N GLY A 107 6.69 16.67 -9.01
CA GLY A 107 7.22 17.20 -10.27
C GLY A 107 6.68 16.52 -11.52
N SER A 108 5.84 15.50 -11.39
CA SER A 108 5.25 14.81 -12.51
C SER A 108 3.73 14.85 -12.43
N THR A 109 3.09 14.94 -13.56
CA THR A 109 1.69 14.67 -13.66
C THR A 109 1.56 13.32 -14.35
N ALA A 110 1.18 12.29 -13.62
CA ALA A 110 0.67 11.08 -14.22
C ALA A 110 -0.49 11.51 -15.09
N SER A 111 -0.45 11.15 -16.34
CA SER A 111 -1.42 11.69 -17.26
C SER A 111 -2.74 10.96 -17.21
N THR A 112 -3.60 11.35 -18.09
CA THR A 112 -4.90 10.79 -18.38
C THR A 112 -4.86 9.27 -18.55
N GLY A 113 -4.99 8.53 -17.48
CA GLY A 113 -5.00 7.09 -17.54
C GLY A 113 -4.89 6.48 -16.17
N THR A 114 -5.03 5.19 -16.14
CA THR A 114 -4.93 4.41 -14.93
C THR A 114 -3.50 4.07 -14.58
N THR A 115 -3.28 3.68 -13.35
CA THR A 115 -1.98 3.24 -12.82
C THR A 115 -2.16 1.87 -12.21
N ASP A 116 -1.28 0.94 -12.53
CA ASP A 116 -1.28 -0.37 -11.91
C ASP A 116 -0.32 -0.36 -10.72
N ILE A 117 -0.82 -0.71 -9.54
CA ILE A 117 -0.04 -0.80 -8.32
C ILE A 117 0.01 -2.27 -7.90
N THR A 118 1.21 -2.77 -7.65
CA THR A 118 1.38 -4.11 -7.09
C THR A 118 1.94 -3.98 -5.68
N LEU A 119 1.24 -4.59 -4.72
CA LEU A 119 1.60 -4.59 -3.32
C LEU A 119 1.70 -6.04 -2.82
N PRO A 120 2.77 -6.40 -2.09
CA PRO A 120 2.86 -7.72 -1.49
C PRO A 120 2.08 -7.77 -0.18
N TYR A 121 1.78 -8.96 0.30
CA TYR A 121 1.20 -9.18 1.62
C TYR A 121 1.92 -10.32 2.35
N ASP A 122 1.71 -10.40 3.65
CA ASP A 122 2.26 -11.46 4.49
C ASP A 122 1.29 -12.65 4.53
N ALA A 123 1.59 -13.69 3.76
CA ALA A 123 0.75 -14.88 3.70
C ALA A 123 0.59 -15.56 5.06
N ALA A 124 1.63 -15.52 5.90
CA ALA A 124 1.56 -16.08 7.25
C ALA A 124 0.57 -15.28 8.13
N ALA A 125 0.52 -13.97 7.99
CA ALA A 125 -0.45 -13.13 8.69
C ALA A 125 -1.88 -13.38 8.21
N VAL A 126 -2.06 -13.62 6.92
CA VAL A 126 -3.36 -13.99 6.33
C VAL A 126 -3.85 -15.31 6.94
N GLU A 127 -2.99 -16.32 6.97
CA GLU A 127 -3.30 -17.62 7.55
C GLU A 127 -3.60 -17.53 9.05
N ALA A 128 -2.76 -16.82 9.79
CA ALA A 128 -2.92 -16.64 11.24
C ALA A 128 -4.22 -15.91 11.59
N GLY A 129 -4.67 -14.99 10.74
CA GLY A 129 -5.92 -14.27 10.90
C GLY A 129 -7.16 -15.03 10.46
N GLY A 130 -6.99 -16.21 9.83
CA GLY A 130 -8.11 -16.98 9.29
C GLY A 130 -8.73 -16.36 8.04
N PHE A 131 -8.01 -15.51 7.33
CA PHE A 131 -8.50 -14.85 6.11
C PHE A 131 -8.26 -15.73 4.87
N ALA A 132 -9.08 -15.56 3.86
CA ALA A 132 -8.89 -16.18 2.56
C ALA A 132 -8.08 -15.24 1.66
N GLU A 133 -6.92 -15.69 1.16
CA GLU A 133 -6.06 -14.88 0.30
C GLU A 133 -6.80 -14.31 -0.92
N GLY A 134 -7.63 -15.11 -1.55
CA GLY A 134 -8.38 -14.67 -2.73
C GLY A 134 -9.42 -13.58 -2.46
N LEU A 135 -9.69 -13.26 -1.19
CA LEU A 135 -10.63 -12.22 -0.78
C LEU A 135 -9.94 -10.98 -0.24
N LEU A 136 -8.62 -10.91 -0.33
CA LEU A 136 -7.88 -9.72 0.09
C LEU A 136 -8.25 -8.51 -0.77
N GLU A 137 -8.27 -7.35 -0.13
CA GLU A 137 -8.63 -6.08 -0.75
C GLU A 137 -7.53 -5.06 -0.52
N VAL A 138 -7.50 -4.01 -1.31
CA VAL A 138 -6.63 -2.85 -1.11
C VAL A 138 -7.49 -1.68 -0.67
N SER A 139 -7.13 -1.08 0.46
CA SER A 139 -7.71 0.17 0.91
C SER A 139 -6.76 1.31 0.62
N HIS A 140 -7.28 2.37 0.02
CA HIS A 140 -6.54 3.57 -0.35
C HIS A 140 -7.10 4.75 0.43
N TYR A 141 -6.24 5.45 1.18
CA TYR A 141 -6.63 6.66 1.89
C TYR A 141 -6.44 7.87 0.98
N VAL A 142 -7.54 8.49 0.61
CA VAL A 142 -7.55 9.62 -0.32
C VAL A 142 -8.65 10.59 0.08
N ASN A 143 -8.37 11.89 -0.02
CA ASN A 143 -9.33 12.95 0.31
C ASN A 143 -9.96 12.82 1.71
N GLY A 144 -9.19 12.34 2.66
CA GLY A 144 -9.63 12.23 4.05
C GLY A 144 -10.43 10.97 4.40
N GLU A 145 -10.52 10.02 3.49
CA GLU A 145 -11.24 8.77 3.76
C GLU A 145 -10.57 7.55 3.12
N TRP A 146 -10.85 6.38 3.69
CA TRP A 146 -10.44 5.11 3.14
C TRP A 146 -11.46 4.65 2.10
N ILE A 147 -10.98 4.33 0.90
CA ILE A 147 -11.79 3.70 -0.14
C ILE A 147 -11.23 2.32 -0.45
N ILE A 148 -12.09 1.40 -0.86
CA ILE A 148 -11.69 0.08 -1.32
C ILE A 148 -11.50 0.15 -2.82
N GLU A 149 -10.28 -0.21 -3.27
CA GLU A 149 -10.00 -0.34 -4.69
C GLU A 149 -10.63 -1.64 -5.21
N ARG A 150 -11.37 -1.56 -6.29
CA ARG A 150 -12.19 -2.69 -6.73
C ARG A 150 -11.64 -3.44 -7.94
N ASP A 151 -10.76 -2.81 -8.69
CA ASP A 151 -10.14 -3.46 -9.85
C ASP A 151 -8.80 -4.08 -9.45
N CYS A 152 -8.88 -5.14 -8.68
CA CYS A 152 -7.72 -5.82 -8.12
C CYS A 152 -7.70 -7.30 -8.44
N THR A 153 -6.51 -7.85 -8.57
CA THR A 153 -6.25 -9.28 -8.75
C THR A 153 -5.25 -9.75 -7.71
N VAL A 154 -5.57 -10.82 -7.00
CA VAL A 154 -4.68 -11.43 -6.01
C VAL A 154 -3.87 -12.55 -6.67
N ASP A 155 -2.55 -12.50 -6.52
CA ASP A 155 -1.63 -13.54 -6.95
C ASP A 155 -1.16 -14.30 -5.71
N THR A 156 -1.76 -15.45 -5.47
CA THR A 156 -1.45 -16.28 -4.29
C THR A 156 -0.17 -17.09 -4.43
N VAL A 157 0.46 -17.08 -5.59
CA VAL A 157 1.74 -17.75 -5.81
C VAL A 157 2.89 -16.84 -5.39
N ASN A 158 2.76 -15.55 -5.69
CA ASN A 158 3.79 -14.55 -5.37
C ASN A 158 3.43 -13.69 -4.15
N ASP A 159 2.30 -13.96 -3.49
CA ASP A 159 1.82 -13.23 -2.32
C ASP A 159 1.71 -11.71 -2.57
N GLN A 160 1.01 -11.36 -3.63
CA GLN A 160 0.86 -9.96 -4.03
C GLN A 160 -0.53 -9.66 -4.60
N ILE A 161 -0.91 -8.38 -4.53
CA ILE A 161 -2.14 -7.87 -5.11
C ILE A 161 -1.78 -6.78 -6.12
N THR A 162 -2.37 -6.84 -7.30
CA THR A 162 -2.27 -5.78 -8.30
C THR A 162 -3.62 -5.12 -8.47
N CYS A 163 -3.65 -3.80 -8.32
CA CYS A 163 -4.85 -3.00 -8.53
C CYS A 163 -4.63 -1.97 -9.62
N THR A 164 -5.64 -1.77 -10.44
CA THR A 164 -5.69 -0.64 -11.38
C THR A 164 -6.43 0.50 -10.71
N VAL A 165 -5.76 1.62 -10.53
CA VAL A 165 -6.27 2.79 -9.82
C VAL A 165 -6.23 4.04 -10.69
N ASP A 166 -7.09 5.02 -10.38
CA ASP A 166 -7.11 6.29 -11.10
C ASP A 166 -5.94 7.19 -10.71
N SER A 167 -5.42 7.06 -9.51
CA SER A 167 -4.27 7.82 -9.02
C SER A 167 -3.58 7.08 -7.88
N VAL A 168 -2.26 7.26 -7.76
CA VAL A 168 -1.49 6.78 -6.61
C VAL A 168 -1.58 7.71 -5.40
N GLU A 169 -2.13 8.87 -5.61
CA GLU A 169 -2.28 9.90 -4.55
C GLU A 169 -3.72 10.05 -4.07
#